data_05e9c5c26f64c77486b4d6740e3316f8
#
_entry.id   05e9c5c26f64c77486b4d6740e3316f8
#
_cell.length_a   1.000
_cell.length_b   1.000
_cell.length_c   1.000
_cell.angle_alpha   90.00
_cell.angle_beta   90.00
_cell.angle_gamma   90.00
#
_symmetry.space_group_name_H-M   'P 1'
#
loop_
_entity.id
_entity.type
_entity.pdbx_description
1 polymer ?
#
loop_
_entity_poly.entity_id
_entity_poly.type
_entity_poly.pdbx_seq_one_letter_code
_entity_poly.pdbx_strand_id
1 'polypeptide(L)'
;VRKLRITLFLLLGLSSKLFSQEAVESRLRKSEIEQVFLAHNLSLMAQRFHIQQADAAVLQAKLWPNPTISISEVNLWKNSSSESFPALIGHYGKYQQLAVELEQTIEMAGKRKKRVQLQLLEKENARLQFEELLRNLKYDLRSQCLELQILQEKEQLYSSQVDIFQTLAKSFQNQWKEGNVSEMDYLRIESESIAFGNKLNEIQQEKIAKMNAVASYLGDKGAALYISDTIGMPLFLLGTKQEWKMMALESRSDYKIIHNNWKKSNAQLEIEKAERTPDLKVSMNYDRGGNIMRDFIGLGVAMDLPLFNRNQGNIKVAQLELEKNKVEIAQFRIDIEREIEFLSARLSNLESSLKTMDTGFDRKLDVALERYVRNFQERRLTIVEFIDFINNYMENKESILERRAKYLQYKEELTYLIGKDIV
;
A
#
# COMPACT_ATOMS: atom_id res chain seq x y z
N VAL A 1 2.15 -32.94 55.12
CA VAL A 1 1.17 -31.85 54.83
C VAL A 1 1.79 -30.46 55.12
N ARG A 2 2.78 -30.32 56.00
CA ARG A 2 3.38 -29.03 56.39
C ARG A 2 4.50 -28.56 55.45
N LYS A 3 5.13 -29.45 54.68
CA LYS A 3 6.18 -29.10 53.69
C LYS A 3 5.61 -28.68 52.32
N LEU A 4 4.35 -28.97 52.02
CA LEU A 4 3.70 -28.60 50.75
C LEU A 4 3.12 -27.17 50.75
N ARG A 5 2.94 -26.55 51.91
CA ARG A 5 2.43 -25.18 52.05
C ARG A 5 3.51 -24.11 51.94
N ILE A 6 4.75 -24.42 52.16
CA ILE A 6 5.89 -23.48 52.07
C ILE A 6 6.39 -23.33 50.63
N THR A 7 6.28 -24.36 49.82
CA THR A 7 6.61 -24.30 48.36
C THR A 7 5.56 -23.54 47.56
N LEU A 8 4.31 -23.50 47.98
CA LEU A 8 3.25 -22.75 47.28
C LEU A 8 3.33 -21.24 47.56
N PHE A 9 3.84 -20.80 48.70
CA PHE A 9 4.04 -19.38 49.03
C PHE A 9 5.28 -18.76 48.40
N LEU A 10 6.29 -19.55 48.04
CA LEU A 10 7.48 -19.10 47.30
C LEU A 10 7.25 -18.97 45.79
N LEU A 11 6.23 -19.66 45.22
CA LEU A 11 5.83 -19.53 43.83
C LEU A 11 4.88 -18.36 43.57
N LEU A 12 4.18 -17.85 44.60
CA LEU A 12 3.32 -16.67 44.49
C LEU A 12 4.07 -15.34 44.71
N GLY A 13 5.30 -15.36 45.17
CA GLY A 13 6.16 -14.17 45.36
C GLY A 13 6.98 -13.77 44.13
N LEU A 14 6.98 -14.57 43.03
CA LEU A 14 7.77 -14.30 41.82
C LEU A 14 6.93 -13.74 40.64
N SER A 15 5.62 -13.56 40.83
CA SER A 15 4.74 -13.13 39.73
C SER A 15 4.35 -11.65 39.75
N SER A 16 4.98 -10.80 40.57
CA SER A 16 4.68 -9.37 40.63
C SER A 16 5.82 -8.43 40.19
N LYS A 17 6.73 -8.92 39.35
CA LYS A 17 7.46 -8.03 38.47
C LYS A 17 6.74 -7.98 37.12
N LEU A 18 5.52 -7.44 37.11
CA LEU A 18 4.97 -6.77 35.95
C LEU A 18 5.96 -5.64 35.63
N PHE A 19 6.81 -5.91 34.66
CA PHE A 19 7.58 -4.88 33.98
C PHE A 19 6.56 -3.85 33.48
N SER A 20 6.43 -2.74 34.19
CA SER A 20 6.13 -1.49 33.52
C SER A 20 7.33 -1.25 32.62
N GLN A 21 7.30 -1.79 31.43
CA GLN A 21 8.14 -1.32 30.33
C GLN A 21 7.66 0.12 30.10
N GLU A 22 8.33 1.09 30.72
CA GLU A 22 8.33 2.44 30.18
C GLU A 22 8.64 2.25 28.69
N ALA A 23 7.69 2.59 27.86
CA ALA A 23 7.86 2.53 26.41
C ALA A 23 9.05 3.44 26.08
N VAL A 24 10.20 2.83 25.84
CA VAL A 24 11.40 3.56 25.44
C VAL A 24 11.06 4.24 24.13
N GLU A 25 10.92 5.56 24.19
CA GLU A 25 10.63 6.39 23.01
C GLU A 25 11.74 6.19 21.99
N SER A 26 11.44 5.45 20.92
CA SER A 26 12.43 5.21 19.88
C SER A 26 12.51 6.45 18.97
N ARG A 27 13.62 7.18 19.09
CA ARG A 27 13.90 8.33 18.22
C ARG A 27 14.50 7.85 16.92
N LEU A 28 13.74 7.96 15.84
CA LEU A 28 14.13 7.53 14.50
C LEU A 28 14.10 8.70 13.51
N ARG A 29 14.98 8.63 12.51
CA ARG A 29 14.89 9.48 11.33
C ARG A 29 13.86 8.93 10.35
N LYS A 30 13.31 9.77 9.49
CA LYS A 30 12.37 9.33 8.43
C LYS A 30 12.95 8.19 7.58
N SER A 31 14.23 8.24 7.25
CA SER A 31 14.91 7.18 6.48
C SER A 31 14.97 5.84 7.22
N GLU A 32 15.12 5.84 8.54
CA GLU A 32 15.13 4.64 9.37
C GLU A 32 13.72 4.06 9.50
N ILE A 33 12.71 4.92 9.65
CA ILE A 33 11.29 4.52 9.64
C ILE A 33 10.95 3.83 8.31
N GLU A 34 11.39 4.39 7.18
CA GLU A 34 11.16 3.79 5.87
C GLU A 34 11.85 2.42 5.71
N GLN A 35 13.04 2.23 6.27
CA GLN A 35 13.72 0.92 6.29
C GLN A 35 12.95 -0.12 7.10
N VAL A 36 12.47 0.24 8.31
CA VAL A 36 11.64 -0.64 9.14
C VAL A 36 10.35 -1.00 8.42
N PHE A 37 9.69 -0.03 7.80
CA PHE A 37 8.49 -0.23 6.99
C PHE A 37 8.73 -1.25 5.85
N LEU A 38 9.79 -1.09 5.06
CA LEU A 38 10.10 -1.99 3.95
C LEU A 38 10.35 -3.43 4.39
N ALA A 39 10.89 -3.59 5.60
CA ALA A 39 11.21 -4.90 6.17
C ALA A 39 10.01 -5.61 6.82
N HIS A 40 9.06 -4.88 7.39
CA HIS A 40 8.03 -5.45 8.27
C HIS A 40 6.58 -5.22 7.82
N ASN A 41 6.34 -4.46 6.75
CA ASN A 41 4.97 -4.19 6.29
C ASN A 41 4.30 -5.45 5.73
N LEU A 42 3.23 -5.89 6.39
CA LEU A 42 2.52 -7.12 6.06
C LEU A 42 1.82 -7.05 4.69
N SER A 43 1.35 -5.87 4.27
CA SER A 43 0.71 -5.70 2.96
C SER A 43 1.71 -5.91 1.82
N LEU A 44 2.95 -5.42 1.96
CA LEU A 44 4.01 -5.68 1.00
C LEU A 44 4.42 -7.15 0.98
N MET A 45 4.46 -7.80 2.15
CA MET A 45 4.73 -9.25 2.21
C MET A 45 3.62 -10.06 1.52
N ALA A 46 2.35 -9.72 1.75
CA ALA A 46 1.22 -10.36 1.09
C ALA A 46 1.28 -10.19 -0.44
N GLN A 47 1.60 -8.99 -0.92
CA GLN A 47 1.69 -8.72 -2.36
C GLN A 47 2.85 -9.48 -3.05
N ARG A 48 3.93 -9.80 -2.33
CA ARG A 48 4.99 -10.68 -2.86
C ARG A 48 4.48 -12.09 -3.17
N PHE A 49 3.51 -12.61 -2.41
CA PHE A 49 2.89 -13.90 -2.73
C PHE A 49 2.07 -13.86 -4.02
N HIS A 50 1.47 -12.73 -4.39
CA HIS A 50 0.81 -12.58 -5.69
C HIS A 50 1.78 -12.73 -6.87
N ILE A 51 3.00 -12.24 -6.73
CA ILE A 51 4.05 -12.47 -7.76
C ILE A 51 4.37 -13.96 -7.86
N GLN A 52 4.52 -14.66 -6.73
CA GLN A 52 4.79 -16.11 -6.72
C GLN A 52 3.61 -16.92 -7.28
N GLN A 53 2.36 -16.51 -7.00
CA GLN A 53 1.16 -17.12 -7.58
C GLN A 53 1.15 -16.95 -9.12
N ALA A 54 1.51 -15.75 -9.62
CA ALA A 54 1.63 -15.52 -11.05
C ALA A 54 2.76 -16.35 -11.69
N ASP A 55 3.87 -16.58 -10.99
CA ASP A 55 4.92 -17.51 -11.44
C ASP A 55 4.40 -18.94 -11.56
N ALA A 56 3.63 -19.40 -10.58
CA ALA A 56 3.01 -20.72 -10.62
C ALA A 56 1.99 -20.84 -11.77
N ALA A 57 1.23 -19.77 -12.06
CA ALA A 57 0.31 -19.74 -13.19
C ALA A 57 1.04 -19.83 -14.55
N VAL A 58 2.20 -19.20 -14.70
CA VAL A 58 3.06 -19.35 -15.88
C VAL A 58 3.54 -20.81 -16.02
N LEU A 59 3.93 -21.45 -14.91
CA LEU A 59 4.31 -22.86 -14.92
C LEU A 59 3.13 -23.74 -15.39
N GLN A 60 1.94 -23.54 -14.83
CA GLN A 60 0.74 -24.27 -15.20
C GLN A 60 0.37 -24.10 -16.68
N ALA A 61 0.49 -22.89 -17.23
CA ALA A 61 0.19 -22.62 -18.63
C ALA A 61 1.15 -23.32 -19.63
N LYS A 62 2.33 -23.73 -19.19
CA LYS A 62 3.31 -24.47 -20.00
C LYS A 62 2.99 -25.96 -20.11
N LEU A 63 2.14 -26.50 -19.25
CA LEU A 63 1.83 -27.92 -19.23
C LEU A 63 0.97 -28.31 -20.42
N TRP A 64 1.18 -29.54 -20.90
CA TRP A 64 0.30 -30.16 -21.88
C TRP A 64 -0.99 -30.61 -21.19
N PRO A 65 -2.13 -30.66 -21.94
CA PRO A 65 -3.31 -31.37 -21.47
C PRO A 65 -2.97 -32.81 -21.09
N ASN A 66 -3.53 -33.29 -20.01
CA ASN A 66 -3.34 -34.69 -19.61
C ASN A 66 -4.03 -35.64 -20.62
N PRO A 67 -3.45 -36.82 -20.87
CA PRO A 67 -4.15 -37.87 -21.60
C PRO A 67 -5.36 -38.33 -20.79
N THR A 68 -6.43 -38.65 -21.48
CA THR A 68 -7.66 -39.23 -20.91
C THR A 68 -7.68 -40.74 -21.18
N ILE A 69 -7.85 -41.53 -20.12
CA ILE A 69 -8.12 -42.97 -20.25
C ILE A 69 -9.60 -43.20 -20.01
N SER A 70 -10.26 -43.87 -20.95
CA SER A 70 -11.67 -44.26 -20.88
C SER A 70 -11.79 -45.76 -20.88
N ILE A 71 -12.62 -46.28 -20.01
CA ILE A 71 -13.00 -47.72 -19.98
C ILE A 71 -14.49 -47.77 -20.22
N SER A 72 -14.90 -48.43 -21.28
CA SER A 72 -16.29 -48.51 -21.73
C SER A 72 -16.67 -49.92 -22.12
N GLU A 73 -17.93 -50.10 -22.47
CA GLU A 73 -18.51 -51.37 -22.93
C GLU A 73 -18.38 -52.55 -21.95
N VAL A 74 -18.22 -52.25 -20.65
CA VAL A 74 -18.13 -53.28 -19.61
C VAL A 74 -19.55 -53.82 -19.33
N ASN A 75 -19.87 -55.00 -19.81
CA ASN A 75 -21.11 -55.66 -19.46
C ASN A 75 -20.99 -56.35 -18.10
N LEU A 76 -22.00 -56.16 -17.24
CA LEU A 76 -21.99 -56.66 -15.85
C LEU A 76 -22.64 -58.05 -15.71
N TRP A 77 -23.36 -58.49 -16.72
CA TRP A 77 -24.10 -59.79 -16.70
C TRP A 77 -23.97 -60.56 -18.02
N LYS A 78 -24.12 -61.83 -17.89
CA LYS A 78 -24.20 -62.78 -19.04
C LYS A 78 -25.63 -62.84 -19.58
N ASN A 79 -25.80 -62.89 -20.91
CA ASN A 79 -27.03 -63.22 -21.59
C ASN A 79 -26.81 -64.39 -22.51
N SER A 80 -27.87 -64.86 -23.18
CA SER A 80 -27.83 -66.04 -24.08
C SER A 80 -26.92 -65.84 -25.29
N SER A 81 -26.58 -64.59 -25.65
CA SER A 81 -25.73 -64.25 -26.78
C SER A 81 -24.28 -63.88 -26.35
N SER A 82 -23.92 -64.04 -25.06
CA SER A 82 -22.60 -63.71 -24.58
C SER A 82 -21.53 -64.63 -25.08
N GLU A 83 -20.55 -64.16 -25.76
CA GLU A 83 -19.35 -64.88 -26.14
C GLU A 83 -18.44 -65.17 -24.95
N SER A 84 -17.70 -66.27 -25.01
CA SER A 84 -16.75 -66.67 -23.99
C SER A 84 -15.35 -66.17 -24.35
N PHE A 85 -14.73 -65.39 -23.44
CA PHE A 85 -13.36 -64.87 -23.53
C PHE A 85 -12.43 -65.54 -22.50
N PRO A 86 -11.12 -65.46 -22.66
CA PRO A 86 -10.19 -65.79 -21.59
C PRO A 86 -10.50 -65.01 -20.32
N ALA A 87 -10.38 -65.59 -19.14
CA ALA A 87 -10.58 -64.84 -17.89
C ALA A 87 -9.52 -63.79 -17.72
N LEU A 88 -9.86 -62.57 -17.18
CA LEU A 88 -8.93 -61.54 -16.86
C LEU A 88 -8.27 -61.76 -15.48
N ILE A 89 -9.10 -62.05 -14.47
CA ILE A 89 -8.65 -62.37 -13.10
C ILE A 89 -9.57 -63.44 -12.53
N GLY A 90 -9.04 -64.62 -12.18
CA GLY A 90 -9.85 -65.73 -11.67
C GLY A 90 -10.91 -66.12 -12.68
N HIS A 91 -12.18 -65.97 -12.36
CA HIS A 91 -13.31 -66.21 -13.26
C HIS A 91 -13.88 -64.96 -13.90
N TYR A 92 -13.42 -63.79 -13.48
CA TYR A 92 -13.86 -62.47 -14.00
C TYR A 92 -13.36 -62.27 -15.43
N GLY A 93 -14.18 -61.63 -16.22
CA GLY A 93 -13.85 -61.29 -17.62
C GLY A 93 -14.24 -62.43 -18.63
N LYS A 94 -14.68 -63.58 -18.19
CA LYS A 94 -15.00 -64.70 -19.11
C LYS A 94 -16.15 -64.37 -20.08
N TYR A 95 -17.05 -63.48 -19.72
CA TYR A 95 -18.21 -63.06 -20.52
C TYR A 95 -18.31 -61.54 -20.66
N GLN A 96 -17.31 -60.80 -20.22
CA GLN A 96 -17.28 -59.29 -20.24
C GLN A 96 -16.57 -58.80 -21.49
N GLN A 97 -17.27 -57.98 -22.25
CA GLN A 97 -16.66 -57.11 -23.22
C GLN A 97 -15.98 -55.93 -22.46
N LEU A 98 -14.91 -55.44 -22.99
CA LEU A 98 -14.17 -54.32 -22.41
C LEU A 98 -13.52 -53.53 -23.54
N ALA A 99 -13.78 -52.24 -23.60
CA ALA A 99 -13.05 -51.34 -24.45
C ALA A 99 -12.22 -50.35 -23.57
N VAL A 100 -10.98 -50.17 -23.93
CA VAL A 100 -10.08 -49.20 -23.28
C VAL A 100 -9.57 -48.22 -24.33
N GLU A 101 -9.75 -46.95 -24.10
CA GLU A 101 -9.26 -45.87 -24.98
C GLU A 101 -8.32 -44.97 -24.23
N LEU A 102 -7.19 -44.61 -24.83
CA LEU A 102 -6.27 -43.57 -24.39
C LEU A 102 -6.32 -42.45 -25.44
N GLU A 103 -6.82 -41.29 -25.04
CA GLU A 103 -6.89 -40.10 -25.90
C GLU A 103 -5.91 -39.00 -25.44
N GLN A 104 -5.20 -38.38 -26.39
CA GLN A 104 -4.38 -37.21 -26.16
C GLN A 104 -4.83 -36.05 -27.05
N THR A 105 -5.19 -34.95 -26.44
CA THR A 105 -5.45 -33.69 -27.16
C THR A 105 -4.16 -32.98 -27.51
N ILE A 106 -3.98 -32.61 -28.78
CA ILE A 106 -2.89 -31.82 -29.31
C ILE A 106 -3.44 -30.46 -29.67
N GLU A 107 -3.08 -29.44 -28.87
CA GLU A 107 -3.50 -28.06 -29.11
C GLU A 107 -2.84 -27.48 -30.36
N MET A 108 -3.69 -27.05 -31.31
CA MET A 108 -3.25 -26.50 -32.58
C MET A 108 -3.12 -24.96 -32.53
N ALA A 109 -2.67 -24.33 -33.62
CA ALA A 109 -2.55 -22.87 -33.78
C ALA A 109 -1.70 -22.17 -32.70
N GLY A 110 -0.89 -22.93 -31.96
CA GLY A 110 -0.02 -22.39 -30.91
C GLY A 110 -0.77 -21.86 -29.68
N LYS A 111 -1.99 -22.35 -29.40
CA LYS A 111 -2.84 -21.93 -28.27
C LYS A 111 -2.07 -21.91 -26.96
N ARG A 112 -1.34 -23.00 -26.65
CA ARG A 112 -0.53 -23.08 -25.42
C ARG A 112 0.52 -21.98 -25.37
N LYS A 113 1.27 -21.72 -26.44
CA LYS A 113 2.27 -20.64 -26.49
C LYS A 113 1.66 -19.27 -26.25
N LYS A 114 0.46 -19.03 -26.79
CA LYS A 114 -0.28 -17.77 -26.61
C LYS A 114 -0.79 -17.63 -25.18
N ARG A 115 -1.29 -18.71 -24.55
CA ARG A 115 -1.65 -18.70 -23.13
C ARG A 115 -0.43 -18.45 -22.23
N VAL A 116 0.70 -19.05 -22.51
CA VAL A 116 1.95 -18.76 -21.78
C VAL A 116 2.32 -17.28 -21.90
N GLN A 117 2.20 -16.69 -23.09
CA GLN A 117 2.46 -15.28 -23.30
C GLN A 117 1.52 -14.40 -22.47
N LEU A 118 0.23 -14.73 -22.41
CA LEU A 118 -0.73 -14.02 -21.56
C LEU A 118 -0.33 -14.11 -20.08
N GLN A 119 0.03 -15.31 -19.59
CA GLN A 119 0.44 -15.48 -18.20
C GLN A 119 1.75 -14.75 -17.85
N LEU A 120 2.66 -14.60 -18.81
CA LEU A 120 3.86 -13.76 -18.62
C LEU A 120 3.51 -12.27 -18.46
N LEU A 121 2.51 -11.78 -19.18
CA LEU A 121 1.99 -10.41 -19.01
C LEU A 121 1.22 -10.25 -17.69
N GLU A 122 0.51 -11.29 -17.24
CA GLU A 122 -0.11 -11.31 -15.90
C GLU A 122 0.93 -11.27 -14.78
N LYS A 123 2.02 -12.02 -14.92
CA LYS A 123 3.15 -11.95 -13.98
C LYS A 123 3.75 -10.54 -13.93
N GLU A 124 3.94 -9.90 -15.09
CA GLU A 124 4.44 -8.51 -15.13
C GLU A 124 3.45 -7.55 -14.47
N ASN A 125 2.12 -7.75 -14.64
CA ASN A 125 1.11 -6.99 -13.90
C ASN A 125 1.23 -7.16 -12.39
N ALA A 126 1.40 -8.38 -11.90
CA ALA A 126 1.57 -8.63 -10.47
C ALA A 126 2.80 -7.90 -9.90
N ARG A 127 3.89 -7.82 -10.67
CA ARG A 127 5.09 -7.05 -10.31
C ARG A 127 4.82 -5.54 -10.27
N LEU A 128 4.19 -5.01 -11.32
CA LEU A 128 3.84 -3.60 -11.39
C LEU A 128 2.84 -3.19 -10.29
N GLN A 129 1.91 -4.07 -9.93
CA GLN A 129 0.99 -3.87 -8.80
C GLN A 129 1.73 -3.84 -7.46
N PHE A 130 2.79 -4.64 -7.29
CA PHE A 130 3.65 -4.52 -6.11
C PHE A 130 4.36 -3.17 -6.06
N GLU A 131 4.91 -2.70 -7.18
CA GLU A 131 5.55 -1.38 -7.27
C GLU A 131 4.54 -0.25 -7.00
N GLU A 132 3.31 -0.39 -7.48
CA GLU A 132 2.22 0.57 -7.23
C GLU A 132 1.82 0.61 -5.75
N LEU A 133 1.62 -0.56 -5.14
CA LEU A 133 1.32 -0.63 -3.70
C LEU A 133 2.46 -0.03 -2.87
N LEU A 134 3.71 -0.33 -3.22
CA LEU A 134 4.88 0.24 -2.54
C LEU A 134 4.89 1.77 -2.64
N ARG A 135 4.63 2.32 -3.83
CA ARG A 135 4.55 3.77 -4.08
C ARG A 135 3.48 4.42 -3.20
N ASN A 136 2.28 3.85 -3.18
CA ASN A 136 1.15 4.35 -2.39
C ASN A 136 1.47 4.33 -0.89
N LEU A 137 1.93 3.20 -0.37
CA LEU A 137 2.24 3.06 1.05
C LEU A 137 3.44 3.93 1.50
N LYS A 138 4.44 4.15 0.64
CA LYS A 138 5.55 5.09 0.92
C LYS A 138 5.04 6.52 1.03
N TYR A 139 4.17 6.95 0.12
CA TYR A 139 3.57 8.28 0.15
C TYR A 139 2.74 8.48 1.43
N ASP A 140 1.89 7.51 1.75
CA ASP A 140 1.05 7.57 2.96
C ASP A 140 1.91 7.62 4.22
N LEU A 141 2.91 6.75 4.35
CA LEU A 141 3.84 6.75 5.48
C LEU A 141 4.56 8.10 5.63
N ARG A 142 5.13 8.63 4.54
CA ARG A 142 5.85 9.91 4.55
C ARG A 142 4.93 11.07 4.93
N SER A 143 3.67 11.05 4.46
CA SER A 143 2.65 12.03 4.82
C SER A 143 2.31 11.97 6.32
N GLN A 144 2.08 10.75 6.87
CA GLN A 144 1.81 10.57 8.30
C GLN A 144 3.02 10.99 9.16
N CYS A 145 4.24 10.67 8.72
CA CYS A 145 5.46 11.13 9.39
C CYS A 145 5.57 12.66 9.40
N LEU A 146 5.26 13.33 8.30
CA LEU A 146 5.29 14.79 8.24
C LEU A 146 4.25 15.42 9.18
N GLU A 147 3.03 14.88 9.21
CA GLU A 147 1.99 15.34 10.14
C GLU A 147 2.38 15.13 11.61
N LEU A 148 2.99 13.99 11.95
CA LEU A 148 3.53 13.74 13.28
C LEU A 148 4.62 14.75 13.66
N GLN A 149 5.54 15.08 12.74
CA GLN A 149 6.55 16.11 12.97
C GLN A 149 5.94 17.48 13.24
N ILE A 150 4.91 17.89 12.48
CA ILE A 150 4.20 19.16 12.71
C ILE A 150 3.65 19.20 14.14
N LEU A 151 3.03 18.12 14.60
CA LEU A 151 2.48 18.02 15.94
C LEU A 151 3.57 18.04 17.02
N GLN A 152 4.71 17.41 16.78
CA GLN A 152 5.86 17.46 17.69
C GLN A 152 6.43 18.89 17.82
N GLU A 153 6.55 19.62 16.73
CA GLU A 153 7.02 21.02 16.78
C GLU A 153 5.97 21.95 17.41
N LYS A 154 4.68 21.75 17.11
CA LYS A 154 3.58 22.47 17.79
C LYS A 154 3.56 22.18 19.29
N GLU A 155 3.73 20.93 19.69
CA GLU A 155 3.82 20.56 21.11
C GLU A 155 4.95 21.30 21.83
N GLN A 156 6.14 21.37 21.24
CA GLN A 156 7.27 22.13 21.83
C GLN A 156 6.95 23.62 21.95
N LEU A 157 6.33 24.20 20.90
CA LEU A 157 5.94 25.61 20.89
C LEU A 157 4.93 25.92 22.00
N TYR A 158 3.87 25.12 22.13
CA TYR A 158 2.83 25.31 23.13
C TYR A 158 3.29 24.97 24.55
N SER A 159 4.12 23.93 24.73
CA SER A 159 4.69 23.60 26.04
C SER A 159 5.48 24.77 26.63
N SER A 160 6.31 25.43 25.83
CA SER A 160 7.06 26.59 26.30
C SER A 160 6.17 27.77 26.73
N GLN A 161 5.02 27.95 26.07
CA GLN A 161 4.06 28.99 26.47
C GLN A 161 3.31 28.61 27.76
N VAL A 162 2.92 27.35 27.89
CA VAL A 162 2.29 26.84 29.12
C VAL A 162 3.21 27.07 30.32
N ASP A 163 4.50 26.76 30.20
CA ASP A 163 5.47 27.00 31.28
C ASP A 163 5.58 28.48 31.68
N ILE A 164 5.61 29.38 30.68
CA ILE A 164 5.62 30.83 30.91
C ILE A 164 4.34 31.26 31.65
N PHE A 165 3.19 30.94 31.13
CA PHE A 165 1.90 31.38 31.70
C PHE A 165 1.60 30.73 33.05
N GLN A 166 1.96 29.47 33.30
CA GLN A 166 1.82 28.85 34.62
C GLN A 166 2.70 29.57 35.67
N THR A 167 3.93 29.94 35.30
CA THR A 167 4.83 30.68 36.18
C THR A 167 4.26 32.07 36.50
N LEU A 168 3.74 32.78 35.48
CA LEU A 168 3.12 34.08 35.64
C LEU A 168 1.84 33.97 36.48
N ALA A 169 0.96 32.99 36.24
CA ALA A 169 -0.28 32.79 36.98
C ALA A 169 -0.02 32.62 38.48
N LYS A 170 0.97 31.78 38.85
CA LYS A 170 1.38 31.61 40.24
C LYS A 170 1.87 32.92 40.88
N SER A 171 2.70 33.69 40.14
CA SER A 171 3.23 34.99 40.59
C SER A 171 2.11 36.00 40.79
N PHE A 172 1.19 36.13 39.82
CA PHE A 172 0.06 37.05 39.87
C PHE A 172 -0.96 36.67 40.96
N GLN A 173 -1.21 35.38 41.20
CA GLN A 173 -2.04 34.90 42.29
C GLN A 173 -1.53 35.39 43.67
N ASN A 174 -0.19 35.29 43.87
CA ASN A 174 0.40 35.77 45.13
C ASN A 174 0.31 37.29 45.26
N GLN A 175 0.63 38.05 44.22
CA GLN A 175 0.55 39.50 44.19
C GLN A 175 -0.88 40.01 44.36
N TRP A 176 -1.89 39.33 43.85
CA TRP A 176 -3.30 39.62 44.08
C TRP A 176 -3.69 39.43 45.55
N LYS A 177 -3.29 38.31 46.17
CA LYS A 177 -3.52 38.07 47.60
C LYS A 177 -2.86 39.11 48.50
N GLU A 178 -1.74 39.68 48.05
CA GLU A 178 -1.03 40.78 48.74
C GLU A 178 -1.60 42.17 48.41
N GLY A 179 -2.60 42.26 47.50
CA GLY A 179 -3.15 43.51 47.05
C GLY A 179 -2.30 44.32 46.06
N ASN A 180 -1.25 43.74 45.49
CA ASN A 180 -0.29 44.42 44.61
C ASN A 180 -0.75 44.45 43.14
N VAL A 181 -1.68 43.59 42.72
CA VAL A 181 -2.30 43.58 41.40
C VAL A 181 -3.82 43.39 41.50
N SER A 182 -4.53 43.80 40.43
CA SER A 182 -6.00 43.64 40.40
C SER A 182 -6.39 42.16 40.19
N GLU A 183 -7.59 41.81 40.71
CA GLU A 183 -8.16 40.49 40.43
C GLU A 183 -8.34 40.22 38.92
N MET A 184 -8.74 41.26 38.18
CA MET A 184 -8.92 41.15 36.73
C MET A 184 -7.59 40.84 36.00
N ASP A 185 -6.48 41.36 36.46
CA ASP A 185 -5.16 41.08 35.89
C ASP A 185 -4.75 39.62 36.18
N TYR A 186 -4.98 39.15 37.41
CA TYR A 186 -4.75 37.76 37.74
C TYR A 186 -5.62 36.82 36.86
N LEU A 187 -6.96 37.08 36.78
CA LEU A 187 -7.86 36.28 35.98
C LEU A 187 -7.51 36.25 34.50
N ARG A 188 -7.00 37.31 33.93
CA ARG A 188 -6.51 37.33 32.53
C ARG A 188 -5.36 36.35 32.31
N ILE A 189 -4.34 36.42 33.16
CA ILE A 189 -3.16 35.53 33.06
C ILE A 189 -3.57 34.06 33.30
N GLU A 190 -4.46 33.81 34.27
CA GLU A 190 -5.00 32.48 34.56
C GLU A 190 -5.80 31.93 33.36
N SER A 191 -6.63 32.75 32.71
CA SER A 191 -7.40 32.36 31.52
C SER A 191 -6.51 31.97 30.36
N GLU A 192 -5.44 32.74 30.10
CA GLU A 192 -4.45 32.39 29.05
C GLU A 192 -3.69 31.09 29.41
N SER A 193 -3.32 30.90 30.67
CA SER A 193 -2.69 29.65 31.14
C SER A 193 -3.56 28.43 30.86
N ILE A 194 -4.87 28.54 31.14
CA ILE A 194 -5.85 27.51 30.86
C ILE A 194 -6.01 27.29 29.36
N ALA A 195 -6.08 28.38 28.56
CA ALA A 195 -6.25 28.29 27.10
C ALA A 195 -5.05 27.57 26.42
N PHE A 196 -3.82 27.96 26.79
CA PHE A 196 -2.62 27.28 26.28
C PHE A 196 -2.53 25.83 26.75
N GLY A 197 -2.90 25.53 28.01
CA GLY A 197 -2.95 24.18 28.54
C GLY A 197 -3.94 23.27 27.80
N ASN A 198 -5.14 23.80 27.50
CA ASN A 198 -6.14 23.06 26.70
C ASN A 198 -5.62 22.79 25.28
N LYS A 199 -4.99 23.79 24.63
CA LYS A 199 -4.44 23.63 23.29
C LYS A 199 -3.29 22.63 23.24
N LEU A 200 -2.42 22.64 24.25
CA LEU A 200 -1.35 21.63 24.38
C LEU A 200 -1.95 20.22 24.51
N ASN A 201 -2.99 20.05 25.32
CA ASN A 201 -3.65 18.76 25.47
C ASN A 201 -4.27 18.26 24.14
N GLU A 202 -4.95 19.15 23.38
CA GLU A 202 -5.45 18.78 22.04
C GLU A 202 -4.33 18.27 21.13
N ILE A 203 -3.20 19.01 21.05
CA ILE A 203 -2.03 18.64 20.23
C ILE A 203 -1.47 17.28 20.68
N GLN A 204 -1.39 17.02 21.98
CA GLN A 204 -0.92 15.74 22.52
C GLN A 204 -1.85 14.58 22.14
N GLN A 205 -3.17 14.77 22.17
CA GLN A 205 -4.13 13.76 21.72
C GLN A 205 -4.00 13.47 20.22
N GLU A 206 -3.88 14.50 19.40
CA GLU A 206 -3.65 14.35 17.97
C GLU A 206 -2.30 13.66 17.67
N LYS A 207 -1.26 14.01 18.41
CA LYS A 207 0.06 13.35 18.30
C LYS A 207 -0.02 11.87 18.58
N ILE A 208 -0.73 11.45 19.65
CA ILE A 208 -0.93 10.03 19.96
C ILE A 208 -1.66 9.31 18.83
N ALA A 209 -2.69 9.91 18.25
CA ALA A 209 -3.42 9.33 17.13
C ALA A 209 -2.51 9.16 15.88
N LYS A 210 -1.66 10.15 15.58
CA LYS A 210 -0.70 10.09 14.47
C LYS A 210 0.44 9.10 14.71
N MET A 211 0.93 8.99 15.94
CA MET A 211 1.89 7.94 16.31
C MET A 211 1.32 6.55 16.04
N ASN A 212 0.07 6.29 16.43
CA ASN A 212 -0.59 5.02 16.15
C ASN A 212 -0.77 4.79 14.64
N ALA A 213 -1.09 5.83 13.87
CA ALA A 213 -1.19 5.72 12.42
C ALA A 213 0.15 5.33 11.77
N VAL A 214 1.26 5.96 12.16
CA VAL A 214 2.60 5.58 11.69
C VAL A 214 2.97 4.17 12.13
N ALA A 215 2.69 3.81 13.40
CA ALA A 215 2.97 2.48 13.96
C ALA A 215 2.30 1.37 13.15
N SER A 216 1.09 1.60 12.62
CA SER A 216 0.35 0.61 11.81
C SER A 216 1.10 0.21 10.51
N TYR A 217 1.94 1.08 9.97
CA TYR A 217 2.79 0.76 8.81
C TYR A 217 4.02 -0.06 9.17
N LEU A 218 4.44 -0.01 10.44
CA LEU A 218 5.69 -0.63 10.93
C LEU A 218 5.47 -2.03 11.55
N GLY A 219 4.22 -2.48 11.63
CA GLY A 219 3.86 -3.71 12.34
C GLY A 219 4.11 -3.55 13.84
N ASP A 220 4.50 -4.64 14.53
CA ASP A 220 4.72 -4.65 15.99
C ASP A 220 5.92 -3.78 16.48
N LYS A 221 6.64 -3.12 15.56
CA LYS A 221 7.83 -2.30 15.85
C LYS A 221 7.55 -0.83 16.13
N GLY A 222 6.27 -0.40 16.08
CA GLY A 222 5.88 1.01 16.09
C GLY A 222 5.52 1.62 17.45
N ALA A 223 5.85 0.99 18.59
CA ALA A 223 5.51 1.54 19.91
C ALA A 223 6.37 2.78 20.23
N ALA A 224 5.73 3.87 20.66
CA ALA A 224 6.35 5.11 21.15
C ALA A 224 7.40 5.72 20.18
N LEU A 225 6.95 6.14 18.99
CA LEU A 225 7.81 6.71 17.94
C LEU A 225 7.97 8.23 18.10
N TYR A 226 9.21 8.72 18.11
CA TYR A 226 9.56 10.12 17.96
C TYR A 226 10.40 10.33 16.69
N ILE A 227 10.01 11.28 15.83
CA ILE A 227 10.77 11.62 14.62
C ILE A 227 11.83 12.65 14.99
N SER A 228 13.09 12.31 14.78
CA SER A 228 14.22 13.17 15.18
C SER A 228 14.55 14.29 14.20
N ASP A 229 14.01 14.22 12.96
CA ASP A 229 14.17 15.27 11.97
C ASP A 229 13.28 16.48 12.32
N THR A 230 13.75 17.70 12.05
CA THR A 230 12.99 18.95 12.26
C THR A 230 12.52 19.56 10.92
N ILE A 231 11.45 20.35 10.97
CA ILE A 231 10.90 21.06 9.81
C ILE A 231 11.64 22.39 9.63
N GLY A 232 12.81 22.34 8.99
CA GLY A 232 13.57 23.53 8.63
C GLY A 232 13.06 24.22 7.36
N MET A 233 13.83 25.23 6.89
CA MET A 233 13.57 25.84 5.58
C MET A 233 13.76 24.76 4.50
N PRO A 234 12.74 24.50 3.64
CA PRO A 234 12.84 23.44 2.65
C PRO A 234 13.83 23.80 1.53
N LEU A 235 14.53 22.80 1.02
CA LEU A 235 15.26 22.92 -0.24
C LEU A 235 14.24 22.94 -1.39
N PHE A 236 14.31 23.98 -2.22
CA PHE A 236 13.44 24.13 -3.36
C PHE A 236 13.79 23.14 -4.47
N LEU A 237 12.76 22.62 -5.10
CA LEU A 237 12.93 21.62 -6.16
C LEU A 237 13.53 22.27 -7.41
N LEU A 238 14.47 21.56 -8.01
CA LEU A 238 15.01 21.87 -9.33
C LEU A 238 14.31 21.01 -10.38
N GLY A 239 13.90 21.61 -11.49
CA GLY A 239 13.27 20.91 -12.61
C GLY A 239 12.13 21.71 -13.24
N THR A 240 11.78 21.31 -14.43
CA THR A 240 10.71 21.93 -15.21
C THR A 240 9.46 21.04 -15.20
N LYS A 241 8.29 21.66 -15.39
CA LYS A 241 7.01 20.90 -15.56
C LYS A 241 7.11 19.82 -16.63
N GLN A 242 7.82 20.10 -17.71
CA GLN A 242 7.96 19.18 -18.84
C GLN A 242 8.81 17.97 -18.46
N GLU A 243 9.91 18.17 -17.74
CA GLU A 243 10.72 17.06 -17.22
C GLU A 243 9.92 16.18 -16.27
N TRP A 244 9.15 16.77 -15.34
CA TRP A 244 8.32 16.00 -14.41
C TRP A 244 7.23 15.20 -15.12
N LYS A 245 6.59 15.75 -16.18
CA LYS A 245 5.63 15.01 -17.03
C LYS A 245 6.28 13.81 -17.72
N MET A 246 7.48 13.99 -18.29
CA MET A 246 8.21 12.89 -18.95
C MET A 246 8.61 11.81 -17.93
N MET A 247 9.17 12.22 -16.80
CA MET A 247 9.54 11.29 -15.74
C MET A 247 8.34 10.47 -15.22
N ALA A 248 7.18 11.09 -15.07
CA ALA A 248 5.97 10.40 -14.62
C ALA A 248 5.51 9.34 -15.63
N LEU A 249 5.49 9.66 -16.93
CA LEU A 249 5.11 8.71 -17.98
C LEU A 249 6.09 7.53 -18.09
N GLU A 250 7.37 7.71 -17.70
CA GLU A 250 8.36 6.64 -17.69
C GLU A 250 8.36 5.82 -16.40
N SER A 251 8.11 6.45 -15.25
CA SER A 251 8.35 5.84 -13.94
C SER A 251 7.11 5.27 -13.30
N ARG A 252 5.92 5.88 -13.47
CA ARG A 252 4.68 5.48 -12.79
C ARG A 252 4.28 4.04 -13.09
N SER A 253 4.15 3.25 -12.05
CA SER A 253 3.73 1.84 -12.13
C SER A 253 2.29 1.69 -12.61
N ASP A 254 1.36 2.55 -12.19
CA ASP A 254 -0.03 2.56 -12.64
C ASP A 254 -0.17 2.83 -14.16
N TYR A 255 0.64 3.74 -14.72
CA TYR A 255 0.70 3.96 -16.16
C TYR A 255 1.26 2.76 -16.91
N LYS A 256 2.28 2.10 -16.35
CA LYS A 256 2.83 0.84 -16.89
C LYS A 256 1.80 -0.29 -16.84
N ILE A 257 0.99 -0.37 -15.79
CA ILE A 257 -0.10 -1.36 -15.65
C ILE A 257 -1.11 -1.19 -16.79
N ILE A 258 -1.58 0.02 -17.07
CA ILE A 258 -2.53 0.29 -18.15
C ILE A 258 -1.94 -0.10 -19.52
N HIS A 259 -0.67 0.23 -19.77
CA HIS A 259 0.02 -0.21 -20.98
C HIS A 259 0.16 -1.74 -21.06
N ASN A 260 0.43 -2.40 -19.93
CA ASN A 260 0.51 -3.85 -19.91
C ASN A 260 -0.87 -4.50 -20.09
N ASN A 261 -1.95 -3.90 -19.57
CA ASN A 261 -3.33 -4.34 -19.84
C ASN A 261 -3.67 -4.28 -21.33
N TRP A 262 -3.25 -3.25 -22.05
CA TRP A 262 -3.36 -3.21 -23.50
C TRP A 262 -2.62 -4.36 -24.18
N LYS A 263 -1.38 -4.70 -23.76
CA LYS A 263 -0.65 -5.86 -24.27
C LYS A 263 -1.38 -7.18 -23.96
N LYS A 264 -1.97 -7.31 -22.78
CA LYS A 264 -2.79 -8.46 -22.39
C LYS A 264 -4.02 -8.61 -23.25
N SER A 265 -4.75 -7.52 -23.53
CA SER A 265 -5.90 -7.54 -24.42
C SER A 265 -5.52 -7.96 -25.84
N ASN A 266 -4.34 -7.53 -26.32
CA ASN A 266 -3.82 -7.98 -27.60
C ASN A 266 -3.46 -9.48 -27.57
N ALA A 267 -2.83 -9.97 -26.50
CA ALA A 267 -2.54 -11.40 -26.33
C ALA A 267 -3.82 -12.24 -26.25
N GLN A 268 -4.86 -11.74 -25.55
CA GLN A 268 -6.17 -12.37 -25.50
C GLN A 268 -6.84 -12.43 -26.88
N LEU A 269 -6.79 -11.35 -27.64
CA LEU A 269 -7.30 -11.35 -29.03
C LEU A 269 -6.60 -12.44 -29.88
N GLU A 270 -5.30 -12.61 -29.73
CA GLU A 270 -4.56 -13.65 -30.43
C GLU A 270 -4.93 -15.09 -29.96
N ILE A 271 -5.33 -15.25 -28.70
CA ILE A 271 -5.90 -16.51 -28.19
C ILE A 271 -7.26 -16.75 -28.84
N GLU A 272 -8.15 -15.77 -28.81
CA GLU A 272 -9.50 -15.90 -29.39
C GLU A 272 -9.45 -16.22 -30.90
N LYS A 273 -8.48 -15.63 -31.63
CA LYS A 273 -8.25 -15.98 -33.03
C LYS A 273 -7.75 -17.42 -33.19
N ALA A 274 -6.93 -17.92 -32.26
CA ALA A 274 -6.43 -19.29 -32.30
C ALA A 274 -7.51 -20.32 -32.02
N GLU A 275 -8.50 -19.98 -31.16
CA GLU A 275 -9.63 -20.85 -30.85
C GLU A 275 -10.52 -21.16 -32.07
N ARG A 276 -10.41 -20.41 -33.19
CA ARG A 276 -11.01 -20.77 -34.47
C ARG A 276 -10.46 -22.07 -35.07
N THR A 277 -9.23 -22.42 -34.70
CA THR A 277 -8.59 -23.65 -35.19
C THR A 277 -8.89 -24.76 -34.22
N PRO A 278 -9.49 -25.86 -34.67
CA PRO A 278 -9.78 -27.01 -33.82
C PRO A 278 -8.51 -27.69 -33.33
N ASP A 279 -8.61 -28.32 -32.18
CA ASP A 279 -7.54 -29.16 -31.66
C ASP A 279 -7.65 -30.57 -32.23
N LEU A 280 -6.51 -31.23 -32.34
CA LEU A 280 -6.43 -32.59 -32.83
C LEU A 280 -6.46 -33.57 -31.64
N LYS A 281 -7.41 -34.50 -31.63
CA LYS A 281 -7.49 -35.59 -30.67
C LYS A 281 -6.94 -36.85 -31.33
N VAL A 282 -5.90 -37.39 -30.74
CA VAL A 282 -5.31 -38.68 -31.20
C VAL A 282 -5.66 -39.71 -30.14
N SER A 283 -6.28 -40.81 -30.57
CA SER A 283 -6.65 -41.91 -29.66
C SER A 283 -6.06 -43.23 -30.08
N MET A 284 -5.82 -44.07 -29.10
CA MET A 284 -5.50 -45.46 -29.24
C MET A 284 -6.55 -46.26 -28.46
N ASN A 285 -7.26 -47.13 -29.13
CA ASN A 285 -8.30 -47.96 -28.52
C ASN A 285 -7.97 -49.45 -28.60
N TYR A 286 -8.29 -50.15 -27.53
CA TYR A 286 -8.31 -51.61 -27.46
C TYR A 286 -9.73 -52.04 -27.18
N ASP A 287 -10.30 -52.93 -28.05
CA ASP A 287 -11.59 -53.53 -27.88
C ASP A 287 -11.45 -55.06 -27.83
N ARG A 288 -11.79 -55.60 -26.67
CA ARG A 288 -11.66 -57.04 -26.43
C ARG A 288 -12.71 -57.87 -27.17
N GLY A 289 -13.89 -57.36 -27.41
CA GLY A 289 -15.04 -58.06 -27.94
C GLY A 289 -15.59 -57.49 -29.23
N GLY A 290 -14.77 -56.86 -30.05
CA GLY A 290 -15.19 -56.23 -31.30
C GLY A 290 -15.95 -57.20 -32.25
N ASN A 291 -16.97 -56.65 -32.91
CA ASN A 291 -17.88 -57.41 -33.75
C ASN A 291 -17.22 -58.14 -34.95
N ILE A 292 -16.07 -57.67 -35.38
CA ILE A 292 -15.33 -58.16 -36.57
C ILE A 292 -14.06 -58.89 -36.17
N MET A 293 -13.38 -58.43 -35.14
CA MET A 293 -12.08 -58.97 -34.69
C MET A 293 -11.99 -58.87 -33.17
N ARG A 294 -11.61 -59.99 -32.53
CA ARG A 294 -11.28 -60.04 -31.10
C ARG A 294 -9.91 -59.35 -30.88
N ASP A 295 -9.75 -58.76 -29.70
CA ASP A 295 -8.51 -58.10 -29.29
C ASP A 295 -8.04 -57.04 -30.32
N PHE A 296 -9.00 -56.22 -30.80
CA PHE A 296 -8.74 -55.21 -31.80
C PHE A 296 -8.00 -54.02 -31.18
N ILE A 297 -6.90 -53.62 -31.80
CA ILE A 297 -6.18 -52.37 -31.48
C ILE A 297 -6.33 -51.42 -32.66
N GLY A 298 -6.89 -50.24 -32.38
CA GLY A 298 -7.12 -49.20 -33.37
C GLY A 298 -6.44 -47.87 -33.02
N LEU A 299 -6.13 -47.07 -34.02
CA LEU A 299 -5.75 -45.68 -33.87
C LEU A 299 -6.87 -44.80 -34.42
N GLY A 300 -7.22 -43.78 -33.67
CA GLY A 300 -8.26 -42.82 -34.02
C GLY A 300 -7.69 -41.37 -34.10
N VAL A 301 -8.30 -40.60 -34.95
CA VAL A 301 -8.05 -39.13 -35.03
C VAL A 301 -9.40 -38.46 -35.10
N ALA A 302 -9.63 -37.51 -34.21
CA ALA A 302 -10.85 -36.70 -34.17
C ALA A 302 -10.53 -35.22 -34.12
N MET A 303 -11.42 -34.41 -34.66
CA MET A 303 -11.30 -32.97 -34.73
C MET A 303 -12.69 -32.35 -34.79
N ASP A 304 -12.93 -31.31 -33.97
CA ASP A 304 -14.17 -30.54 -34.00
C ASP A 304 -14.18 -29.58 -35.18
N LEU A 305 -15.15 -29.68 -36.08
CA LEU A 305 -15.21 -28.83 -37.28
C LEU A 305 -15.91 -27.50 -36.98
N PRO A 306 -15.25 -26.33 -37.06
CA PRO A 306 -15.85 -25.04 -36.77
C PRO A 306 -16.71 -24.50 -37.92
N LEU A 307 -17.85 -25.17 -38.19
CA LEU A 307 -18.73 -24.81 -39.30
C LEU A 307 -19.60 -23.60 -38.92
N PHE A 308 -20.23 -23.62 -37.74
CA PHE A 308 -21.17 -22.61 -37.28
C PHE A 308 -20.54 -21.65 -36.27
N ASN A 309 -19.86 -22.17 -35.28
CA ASN A 309 -19.15 -21.40 -34.27
C ASN A 309 -17.67 -21.32 -34.64
N ARG A 310 -17.24 -20.15 -35.07
CA ARG A 310 -15.85 -19.83 -35.42
C ARG A 310 -15.25 -18.83 -34.42
N ASN A 311 -15.78 -18.80 -33.22
CA ASN A 311 -15.38 -17.87 -32.15
C ASN A 311 -15.54 -16.38 -32.52
N GLN A 312 -16.39 -16.06 -33.51
CA GLN A 312 -16.51 -14.70 -34.07
C GLN A 312 -16.99 -13.68 -33.04
N GLY A 313 -17.85 -14.07 -32.11
CA GLY A 313 -18.34 -13.19 -31.03
C GLY A 313 -17.23 -12.80 -30.07
N ASN A 314 -16.48 -13.77 -29.54
CA ASN A 314 -15.39 -13.52 -28.60
C ASN A 314 -14.24 -12.75 -29.25
N ILE A 315 -13.95 -13.00 -30.54
CA ILE A 315 -12.96 -12.21 -31.29
C ILE A 315 -13.41 -10.74 -31.35
N LYS A 316 -14.71 -10.48 -31.59
CA LYS A 316 -15.23 -9.11 -31.61
C LYS A 316 -15.16 -8.44 -30.25
N VAL A 317 -15.49 -9.17 -29.18
CA VAL A 317 -15.36 -8.67 -27.79
C VAL A 317 -13.89 -8.32 -27.50
N ALA A 318 -12.95 -9.20 -27.80
CA ALA A 318 -11.53 -8.95 -27.58
C ALA A 318 -10.97 -7.76 -28.41
N GLN A 319 -11.50 -7.55 -29.63
CA GLN A 319 -11.17 -6.38 -30.42
C GLN A 319 -11.66 -5.08 -29.78
N LEU A 320 -12.90 -5.06 -29.29
CA LEU A 320 -13.47 -3.89 -28.62
C LEU A 320 -12.73 -3.59 -27.30
N GLU A 321 -12.34 -4.63 -26.55
CA GLU A 321 -11.53 -4.45 -25.32
C GLU A 321 -10.16 -3.85 -25.63
N LEU A 322 -9.53 -4.27 -26.73
CA LEU A 322 -8.25 -3.68 -27.17
C LEU A 322 -8.39 -2.19 -27.54
N GLU A 323 -9.46 -1.81 -28.21
CA GLU A 323 -9.73 -0.39 -28.55
C GLU A 323 -10.08 0.43 -27.31
N LYS A 324 -10.87 -0.13 -26.38
CA LYS A 324 -11.18 0.49 -25.10
C LYS A 324 -9.89 0.81 -24.32
N ASN A 325 -8.97 -0.13 -24.20
CA ASN A 325 -7.69 0.08 -23.50
C ASN A 325 -6.83 1.18 -24.14
N LYS A 326 -6.90 1.39 -25.46
CA LYS A 326 -6.21 2.52 -26.11
C LYS A 326 -6.77 3.86 -25.65
N VAL A 327 -8.10 3.97 -25.54
CA VAL A 327 -8.76 5.19 -25.06
C VAL A 327 -8.41 5.45 -23.59
N GLU A 328 -8.39 4.41 -22.77
CA GLU A 328 -8.01 4.49 -21.35
C GLU A 328 -6.57 4.97 -21.17
N ILE A 329 -5.63 4.49 -21.98
CA ILE A 329 -4.22 4.96 -21.98
C ILE A 329 -4.17 6.47 -22.31
N ALA A 330 -4.91 6.91 -23.33
CA ALA A 330 -4.92 8.31 -23.73
C ALA A 330 -5.51 9.21 -22.62
N GLN A 331 -6.62 8.78 -22.00
CA GLN A 331 -7.22 9.49 -20.89
C GLN A 331 -6.28 9.58 -19.70
N PHE A 332 -5.70 8.46 -19.30
CA PHE A 332 -4.80 8.40 -18.14
C PHE A 332 -3.53 9.27 -18.30
N ARG A 333 -3.03 9.35 -19.54
CA ARG A 333 -1.94 10.28 -19.86
C ARG A 333 -2.35 11.74 -19.62
N ILE A 334 -3.54 12.13 -20.08
CA ILE A 334 -4.07 13.49 -19.89
C ILE A 334 -4.20 13.77 -18.37
N ASP A 335 -4.68 12.82 -17.60
CA ASP A 335 -4.87 12.97 -16.15
C ASP A 335 -3.52 13.17 -15.44
N ILE A 336 -2.50 12.37 -15.75
CA ILE A 336 -1.13 12.54 -15.24
C ILE A 336 -0.59 13.95 -15.57
N GLU A 337 -0.73 14.37 -16.82
CA GLU A 337 -0.22 15.68 -17.25
C GLU A 337 -0.90 16.83 -16.52
N ARG A 338 -2.22 16.72 -16.26
CA ARG A 338 -3.01 17.72 -15.49
C ARG A 338 -2.65 17.72 -14.00
N GLU A 339 -2.51 16.54 -13.38
CA GLU A 339 -2.11 16.43 -11.97
C GLU A 339 -0.78 17.14 -11.72
N ILE A 340 0.22 16.89 -12.57
CA ILE A 340 1.55 17.51 -12.45
C ILE A 340 1.47 19.02 -12.71
N GLU A 341 0.69 19.45 -13.70
CA GLU A 341 0.52 20.87 -14.01
C GLU A 341 -0.10 21.63 -12.84
N PHE A 342 -1.16 21.09 -12.26
CA PHE A 342 -1.83 21.66 -11.10
C PHE A 342 -0.91 21.75 -9.88
N LEU A 343 -0.24 20.63 -9.55
CA LEU A 343 0.66 20.60 -8.40
C LEU A 343 1.87 21.51 -8.59
N SER A 344 2.43 21.59 -9.80
CA SER A 344 3.55 22.48 -10.10
C SER A 344 3.20 23.95 -9.91
N ALA A 345 1.96 24.36 -10.24
CA ALA A 345 1.49 25.72 -9.99
C ALA A 345 1.38 26.02 -8.48
N ARG A 346 0.86 25.07 -7.69
CA ARG A 346 0.77 25.19 -6.22
C ARG A 346 2.15 25.29 -5.58
N LEU A 347 3.10 24.46 -6.01
CA LEU A 347 4.49 24.51 -5.56
C LEU A 347 5.14 25.86 -5.87
N SER A 348 5.02 26.36 -7.09
CA SER A 348 5.58 27.64 -7.51
C SER A 348 5.02 28.82 -6.71
N ASN A 349 3.71 28.84 -6.46
CA ASN A 349 3.08 29.88 -5.64
C ASN A 349 3.60 29.86 -4.19
N LEU A 350 3.69 28.67 -3.60
CA LEU A 350 4.15 28.51 -2.23
C LEU A 350 5.66 28.81 -2.09
N GLU A 351 6.46 28.42 -3.08
CA GLU A 351 7.88 28.74 -3.15
C GLU A 351 8.12 30.25 -3.21
N SER A 352 7.35 30.96 -4.04
CA SER A 352 7.42 32.43 -4.11
C SER A 352 7.08 33.07 -2.76
N SER A 353 6.05 32.56 -2.07
CA SER A 353 5.68 33.01 -0.73
C SER A 353 6.77 32.72 0.31
N LEU A 354 7.41 31.56 0.25
CA LEU A 354 8.51 31.20 1.18
C LEU A 354 9.78 32.03 0.92
N LYS A 355 10.10 32.33 -0.34
CA LYS A 355 11.25 33.17 -0.72
C LYS A 355 11.09 34.61 -0.30
N THR A 356 9.87 35.15 -0.26
CA THR A 356 9.58 36.52 0.19
C THR A 356 9.60 36.65 1.72
N MET A 357 9.48 35.53 2.45
CA MET A 357 9.66 35.58 3.90
C MET A 357 11.13 35.89 4.24
N ASP A 358 11.35 36.91 5.08
CA ASP A 358 12.66 37.17 5.65
C ASP A 358 13.13 35.94 6.43
N THR A 359 14.19 35.27 5.94
CA THR A 359 14.77 34.07 6.58
C THR A 359 15.23 34.32 8.02
N GLY A 360 15.44 35.63 8.38
CA GLY A 360 15.75 36.05 9.74
C GLY A 360 14.52 36.33 10.62
N PHE A 361 13.32 36.41 10.04
CA PHE A 361 12.12 36.82 10.78
C PHE A 361 11.75 35.81 11.89
N ASP A 362 11.82 34.55 11.62
CA ASP A 362 11.58 33.46 12.59
C ASP A 362 12.48 33.61 13.85
N ARG A 363 13.79 33.84 13.63
CA ARG A 363 14.74 34.11 14.72
C ARG A 363 14.49 35.45 15.41
N LYS A 364 14.10 36.50 14.68
CA LYS A 364 13.73 37.80 15.26
C LYS A 364 12.53 37.68 16.18
N LEU A 365 11.55 36.83 15.86
CA LEU A 365 10.40 36.53 16.72
C LEU A 365 10.86 35.92 18.05
N ASP A 366 11.77 34.94 18.03
CA ASP A 366 12.27 34.31 19.24
C ASP A 366 13.02 35.28 20.14
N VAL A 367 13.89 36.11 19.56
CA VAL A 367 14.59 37.17 20.29
C VAL A 367 13.60 38.22 20.84
N ALA A 368 12.55 38.53 20.09
CA ALA A 368 11.51 39.44 20.57
C ALA A 368 10.73 38.82 21.75
N LEU A 369 10.39 37.56 21.71
CA LEU A 369 9.72 36.84 22.80
C LEU A 369 10.53 36.99 24.11
N GLU A 370 11.83 36.66 24.09
CA GLU A 370 12.67 36.78 25.26
C GLU A 370 12.69 38.21 25.86
N ARG A 371 12.72 39.22 24.98
CA ARG A 371 12.70 40.65 25.40
C ARG A 371 11.35 41.05 25.97
N TYR A 372 10.23 40.59 25.38
CA TYR A 372 8.91 40.92 25.86
C TYR A 372 8.62 40.25 27.21
N VAL A 373 9.01 38.99 27.38
CA VAL A 373 8.88 38.26 28.68
C VAL A 373 9.66 39.01 29.76
N ARG A 374 10.93 39.44 29.48
CA ARG A 374 11.75 40.21 30.43
C ARG A 374 11.13 41.54 30.76
N ASN A 375 10.73 42.34 29.76
CA ASN A 375 10.13 43.65 29.98
C ASN A 375 8.82 43.57 30.76
N PHE A 376 8.04 42.52 30.55
CA PHE A 376 6.83 42.26 31.32
C PHE A 376 7.15 41.94 32.80
N GLN A 377 8.14 41.08 33.06
CA GLN A 377 8.62 40.79 34.42
C GLN A 377 9.15 42.03 35.13
N GLU A 378 9.78 42.94 34.40
CA GLU A 378 10.28 44.25 34.89
C GLU A 378 9.17 45.34 35.00
N ARG A 379 7.89 45.00 34.79
CA ARG A 379 6.73 45.89 34.80
C ARG A 379 6.81 47.06 33.79
N ARG A 380 7.51 46.87 32.67
CA ARG A 380 7.63 47.85 31.59
C ARG A 380 6.58 47.72 30.52
N LEU A 381 5.77 46.65 30.56
CA LEU A 381 4.66 46.37 29.65
C LEU A 381 3.40 46.09 30.46
N THR A 382 2.28 46.49 29.89
CA THR A 382 0.96 46.09 30.42
C THR A 382 0.65 44.64 30.10
N ILE A 383 -0.25 43.99 30.84
CA ILE A 383 -0.71 42.62 30.59
C ILE A 383 -1.32 42.49 29.21
N VAL A 384 -2.07 43.50 28.76
CA VAL A 384 -2.72 43.51 27.45
C VAL A 384 -1.69 43.50 26.34
N GLU A 385 -0.69 44.36 26.40
CA GLU A 385 0.40 44.40 25.42
C GLU A 385 1.21 43.09 25.39
N PHE A 386 1.40 42.48 26.57
CA PHE A 386 2.11 41.19 26.65
C PHE A 386 1.31 40.04 26.02
N ILE A 387 0.01 39.88 26.37
CA ILE A 387 -0.85 38.86 25.83
C ILE A 387 -1.02 39.03 24.30
N ASP A 388 -1.25 40.26 23.83
CA ASP A 388 -1.37 40.57 22.40
C ASP A 388 -0.09 40.18 21.64
N PHE A 389 1.09 40.49 22.18
CA PHE A 389 2.35 40.07 21.58
C PHE A 389 2.47 38.52 21.53
N ILE A 390 2.16 37.84 22.63
CA ILE A 390 2.25 36.36 22.66
C ILE A 390 1.33 35.72 21.64
N ASN A 391 0.08 36.19 21.54
CA ASN A 391 -0.88 35.66 20.55
C ASN A 391 -0.38 35.90 19.12
N ASN A 392 0.10 37.08 18.79
CA ASN A 392 0.71 37.38 17.50
C ASN A 392 1.98 36.54 17.24
N TYR A 393 2.82 36.32 18.27
CA TYR A 393 3.98 35.44 18.17
C TYR A 393 3.57 34.00 17.81
N MET A 394 2.60 33.43 18.51
CA MET A 394 2.12 32.10 18.29
C MET A 394 1.52 31.93 16.88
N GLU A 395 0.66 32.85 16.45
CA GLU A 395 0.08 32.87 15.11
C GLU A 395 1.15 32.87 14.00
N ASN A 396 2.16 33.74 14.16
CA ASN A 396 3.26 33.81 13.20
C ASN A 396 4.10 32.53 13.18
N LYS A 397 4.46 31.95 14.33
CA LYS A 397 5.23 30.71 14.42
C LYS A 397 4.48 29.55 13.80
N GLU A 398 3.19 29.40 14.08
CA GLU A 398 2.35 28.38 13.43
C GLU A 398 2.25 28.58 11.92
N SER A 399 2.01 29.81 11.46
CA SER A 399 1.94 30.14 10.02
C SER A 399 3.23 29.78 9.29
N ILE A 400 4.39 30.07 9.90
CA ILE A 400 5.71 29.71 9.34
C ILE A 400 5.86 28.19 9.24
N LEU A 401 5.55 27.45 10.32
CA LEU A 401 5.62 26.01 10.38
C LEU A 401 4.70 25.36 9.33
N GLU A 402 3.46 25.81 9.26
CA GLU A 402 2.46 25.28 8.33
C GLU A 402 2.84 25.52 6.86
N ARG A 403 3.41 26.68 6.51
CA ARG A 403 3.87 26.95 5.15
C ARG A 403 5.04 26.03 4.76
N ARG A 404 6.03 25.86 5.66
CA ARG A 404 7.15 24.93 5.45
C ARG A 404 6.66 23.48 5.28
N ALA A 405 5.81 23.05 6.18
CA ALA A 405 5.21 21.73 6.14
C ALA A 405 4.39 21.50 4.86
N LYS A 406 3.62 22.50 4.42
CA LYS A 406 2.83 22.44 3.18
C LYS A 406 3.70 22.30 1.95
N TYR A 407 4.84 22.98 1.90
CA TYR A 407 5.80 22.79 0.81
C TYR A 407 6.37 21.36 0.78
N LEU A 408 6.75 20.83 1.94
CA LEU A 408 7.23 19.46 2.06
C LEU A 408 6.15 18.44 1.66
N GLN A 409 4.89 18.69 2.04
CA GLN A 409 3.75 17.86 1.60
C GLN A 409 3.60 17.86 0.08
N TYR A 410 3.67 19.01 -0.58
CA TYR A 410 3.59 19.10 -2.04
C TYR A 410 4.82 18.47 -2.73
N LYS A 411 6.00 18.53 -2.11
CA LYS A 411 7.19 17.82 -2.58
C LYS A 411 6.98 16.29 -2.56
N GLU A 412 6.44 15.75 -1.47
CA GLU A 412 6.12 14.32 -1.37
C GLU A 412 5.00 13.92 -2.37
N GLU A 413 3.98 14.76 -2.53
CA GLU A 413 2.91 14.57 -3.52
C GLU A 413 3.49 14.55 -4.95
N LEU A 414 4.43 15.43 -5.27
CA LEU A 414 5.11 15.44 -6.58
C LEU A 414 5.98 14.19 -6.78
N THR A 415 6.70 13.76 -5.75
CA THR A 415 7.46 12.51 -5.74
C THR A 415 6.55 11.32 -6.05
N TYR A 416 5.39 11.29 -5.41
CA TYR A 416 4.35 10.28 -5.66
C TYR A 416 3.82 10.35 -7.10
N LEU A 417 3.48 11.55 -7.61
CA LEU A 417 2.96 11.74 -8.97
C LEU A 417 3.98 11.41 -10.06
N ILE A 418 5.25 11.61 -9.81
CA ILE A 418 6.33 11.23 -10.73
C ILE A 418 6.63 9.72 -10.65
N GLY A 419 6.39 9.08 -9.52
CA GLY A 419 6.69 7.66 -9.29
C GLY A 419 8.18 7.37 -9.02
N LYS A 420 8.97 8.41 -8.72
CA LYS A 420 10.41 8.31 -8.43
C LYS A 420 10.79 9.39 -7.41
N ASP A 421 11.69 9.05 -6.46
CA ASP A 421 12.23 10.02 -5.51
C ASP A 421 12.95 11.17 -6.25
N ILE A 422 12.59 12.41 -5.90
CA ILE A 422 13.15 13.65 -6.44
C ILE A 422 14.11 14.22 -5.40
N VAL A 423 15.32 14.50 -5.79
CA VAL A 423 16.37 15.07 -4.93
C VAL A 423 16.27 16.59 -4.91
#